data_5f6c7d6e3dfa1f0ce7b2268df1415282
#
_entry.id   5f6c7d6e3dfa1f0ce7b2268df1415282
#
_cell.length_a   1.000
_cell.length_b   1.000
_cell.length_c   1.000
_cell.angle_alpha   90.00
_cell.angle_beta   90.00
_cell.angle_gamma   90.00
#
_symmetry.space_group_name_H-M   'P 1'
#
loop_
_entity.id
_entity.type
_entity.pdbx_description
1 polymer ?
#
loop_
_entity_poly.entity_id
_entity_poly.type
_entity_poly.pdbx_seq_one_letter_code
_entity_poly.pdbx_strand_id
1 'polypeptide(L)'
;TVPLGHQASLGSLYLGMPAKLDPIWATQMMPWLFVLSSFFVGPCVAIIEYIWTNSRYNMKIDTEMLYGLTRISAVLMAVYFVLKGADLVMRGQLGNVFSFTLEGNMFILEMVLLCVVPIIIHLLPFGKTQGGLLVFGLSGMCGLILTRLNVVFTGMSAHIASLGGSFFPSFMEIVSTIGLFCLAFLAFLYITENFPFFYGVPGDADSKAEVETEHEFNQAIM
;
A
#
# COMPACT_ATOMS: atom_id res chain seq x y z
N THR A 1 13.21 7.11 -7.90
CA THR A 1 13.81 6.09 -8.81
C THR A 1 14.28 4.85 -8.06
N VAL A 2 14.97 4.97 -6.91
CA VAL A 2 15.52 3.83 -6.15
C VAL A 2 14.44 2.82 -5.71
N PRO A 3 13.29 3.23 -5.12
CA PRO A 3 12.25 2.27 -4.72
C PRO A 3 11.67 1.48 -5.90
N LEU A 4 11.53 2.10 -7.08
CA LEU A 4 11.03 1.42 -8.28
C LEU A 4 12.03 0.38 -8.81
N GLY A 5 13.33 0.71 -8.79
CA GLY A 5 14.39 -0.24 -9.12
C GLY A 5 14.38 -1.46 -8.18
N HIS A 6 14.12 -1.25 -6.90
CA HIS A 6 14.00 -2.32 -5.91
C HIS A 6 12.79 -3.24 -6.20
N GLN A 7 11.66 -2.68 -6.59
CA GLN A 7 10.47 -3.46 -6.97
C GLN A 7 10.70 -4.27 -8.25
N ALA A 8 11.36 -3.68 -9.25
CA ALA A 8 11.73 -4.39 -10.47
C ALA A 8 12.69 -5.55 -10.18
N SER A 9 13.69 -5.31 -9.32
CA SER A 9 14.66 -6.33 -8.89
C SER A 9 14.00 -7.49 -8.15
N LEU A 10 13.08 -7.20 -7.21
CA LEU A 10 12.31 -8.24 -6.52
C LEU A 10 11.47 -9.06 -7.48
N GLY A 11 10.78 -8.42 -8.43
CA GLY A 11 10.03 -9.13 -9.48
C GLY A 11 10.93 -10.01 -10.34
N SER A 12 12.14 -9.53 -10.67
CA SER A 12 13.12 -10.28 -11.46
C SER A 12 13.69 -11.49 -10.72
N LEU A 13 13.80 -11.43 -9.39
CA LEU A 13 14.24 -12.55 -8.56
C LEU A 13 13.36 -13.79 -8.78
N TYR A 14 12.04 -13.59 -8.86
CA TYR A 14 11.09 -14.70 -9.09
C TYR A 14 11.16 -15.26 -10.50
N LEU A 15 11.63 -14.48 -11.50
CA LEU A 15 11.90 -15.01 -12.84
C LEU A 15 13.05 -16.04 -12.85
N GLY A 16 13.99 -15.95 -11.92
CA GLY A 16 15.06 -16.92 -11.75
C GLY A 16 14.62 -18.25 -11.15
N MET A 17 13.38 -18.33 -10.64
CA MET A 17 12.86 -19.51 -9.93
C MET A 17 11.48 -19.96 -10.43
N PRO A 18 11.22 -20.08 -11.75
CA PRO A 18 9.89 -20.35 -12.26
C PRO A 18 9.35 -21.72 -11.84
N ALA A 19 10.24 -22.71 -11.65
CA ALA A 19 9.87 -24.07 -11.24
C ALA A 19 9.45 -24.18 -9.76
N LYS A 20 9.71 -23.14 -8.95
CA LYS A 20 9.36 -23.12 -7.53
C LYS A 20 8.06 -22.38 -7.25
N LEU A 21 7.60 -21.60 -8.22
CA LEU A 21 6.42 -20.76 -8.09
C LEU A 21 5.20 -21.43 -8.71
N ASP A 22 4.05 -21.31 -8.06
CA ASP A 22 2.78 -21.79 -8.62
C ASP A 22 2.51 -21.15 -10.00
N PRO A 23 1.97 -21.91 -10.97
CA PRO A 23 1.68 -21.42 -12.32
C PRO A 23 0.81 -20.18 -12.39
N ILE A 24 -0.01 -19.90 -11.39
CA ILE A 24 -0.85 -18.67 -11.32
C ILE A 24 0.04 -17.40 -11.24
N TRP A 25 1.12 -17.45 -10.45
CA TRP A 25 2.04 -16.31 -10.28
C TRP A 25 3.30 -16.39 -11.14
N ALA A 26 3.68 -17.56 -11.67
CA ALA A 26 4.86 -17.75 -12.50
C ALA A 26 4.72 -17.08 -13.88
N THR A 27 4.95 -15.76 -13.96
CA THR A 27 4.84 -14.97 -15.20
C THR A 27 6.11 -14.19 -15.51
N GLN A 28 6.45 -14.07 -16.80
CA GLN A 28 7.53 -13.21 -17.26
C GLN A 28 7.24 -11.70 -17.07
N MET A 29 5.96 -11.35 -16.91
CA MET A 29 5.52 -9.99 -16.63
C MET A 29 5.72 -9.56 -15.16
N MET A 30 6.21 -10.45 -14.28
CA MET A 30 6.35 -10.21 -12.84
C MET A 30 7.06 -8.88 -12.50
N PRO A 31 8.23 -8.52 -13.06
CA PRO A 31 8.90 -7.27 -12.74
C PRO A 31 8.04 -6.04 -13.09
N TRP A 32 7.39 -6.07 -14.23
CA TRP A 32 6.52 -4.99 -14.69
C TRP A 32 5.29 -4.82 -13.80
N LEU A 33 4.67 -5.93 -13.40
CA LEU A 33 3.53 -5.94 -12.49
C LEU A 33 3.93 -5.42 -11.10
N PHE A 34 5.15 -5.74 -10.63
CA PHE A 34 5.69 -5.23 -9.38
C PHE A 34 5.87 -3.71 -9.41
N VAL A 35 6.47 -3.19 -10.47
CA VAL A 35 6.65 -1.74 -10.67
C VAL A 35 5.30 -1.04 -10.78
N LEU A 36 4.41 -1.54 -11.65
CA LEU A 36 3.10 -0.93 -11.88
C LEU A 36 2.26 -0.87 -10.60
N SER A 37 2.27 -1.96 -9.79
CA SER A 37 1.54 -1.99 -8.52
C SER A 37 2.06 -0.94 -7.53
N SER A 38 3.33 -0.62 -7.54
CA SER A 38 3.92 0.42 -6.69
C SER A 38 3.48 1.82 -7.10
N PHE A 39 3.28 2.07 -8.39
CA PHE A 39 2.82 3.37 -8.87
C PHE A 39 1.41 3.72 -8.40
N PHE A 40 0.48 2.77 -8.39
CA PHE A 40 -0.89 3.07 -8.00
C PHE A 40 -1.13 2.94 -6.48
N VAL A 41 -0.31 2.19 -5.77
CA VAL A 41 -0.43 2.09 -4.30
C VAL A 41 0.25 3.27 -3.60
N GLY A 42 1.25 3.91 -4.19
CA GLY A 42 1.84 5.14 -3.65
C GLY A 42 0.79 6.20 -3.30
N PRO A 43 -0.06 6.61 -4.24
CA PRO A 43 -1.20 7.50 -3.95
C PRO A 43 -2.16 6.96 -2.87
N CYS A 44 -2.39 5.66 -2.77
CA CYS A 44 -3.23 5.08 -1.71
C CYS A 44 -2.66 5.36 -0.32
N VAL A 45 -1.35 5.17 -0.14
CA VAL A 45 -0.66 5.47 1.11
C VAL A 45 -0.70 6.98 1.41
N ALA A 46 -0.44 7.82 0.40
CA ALA A 46 -0.50 9.27 0.56
C ALA A 46 -1.89 9.77 0.99
N ILE A 47 -2.97 9.18 0.47
CA ILE A 47 -4.34 9.50 0.87
C ILE A 47 -4.56 9.15 2.35
N ILE A 48 -4.14 7.98 2.79
CA ILE A 48 -4.28 7.54 4.19
C ILE A 48 -3.51 8.49 5.10
N GLU A 49 -2.26 8.78 4.77
CA GLU A 49 -1.38 9.66 5.54
C GLU A 49 -1.93 11.08 5.63
N TYR A 50 -2.39 11.64 4.51
CA TYR A 50 -2.97 12.98 4.47
C TYR A 50 -4.23 13.08 5.35
N ILE A 51 -5.16 12.12 5.23
CA ILE A 51 -6.39 12.13 6.03
C ILE A 51 -6.05 11.94 7.51
N TRP A 52 -5.13 11.05 7.85
CA TRP A 52 -4.74 10.79 9.23
C TRP A 52 -4.08 12.03 9.88
N THR A 53 -3.13 12.64 9.17
CA THR A 53 -2.43 13.84 9.63
C THR A 53 -3.40 15.01 9.82
N ASN A 54 -4.21 15.34 8.82
CA ASN A 54 -5.14 16.44 8.91
C ASN A 54 -6.22 16.24 9.98
N SER A 55 -6.68 14.99 10.17
CA SER A 55 -7.61 14.66 11.25
C SER A 55 -6.97 14.84 12.63
N ARG A 56 -5.68 14.55 12.77
CA ARG A 56 -4.95 14.70 14.03
C ARG A 56 -4.76 16.16 14.42
N TYR A 57 -4.51 17.03 13.44
CA TYR A 57 -4.28 18.46 13.64
C TYR A 57 -5.53 19.32 13.45
N ASN A 58 -6.73 18.72 13.36
CA ASN A 58 -8.02 19.42 13.12
C ASN A 58 -7.99 20.34 11.90
N MET A 59 -7.20 20.01 10.88
CA MET A 59 -7.13 20.79 9.65
C MET A 59 -8.24 20.36 8.67
N LYS A 60 -8.62 21.29 7.78
CA LYS A 60 -9.60 20.99 6.73
C LYS A 60 -9.03 19.98 5.73
N ILE A 61 -9.78 18.94 5.44
CA ILE A 61 -9.41 17.91 4.47
C ILE A 61 -9.98 18.30 3.10
N ASP A 62 -9.08 18.51 2.14
CA ASP A 62 -9.45 18.74 0.74
C ASP A 62 -9.76 17.40 0.06
N THR A 63 -11.04 17.04 0.07
CA THR A 63 -11.52 15.78 -0.53
C THR A 63 -11.49 15.83 -2.06
N GLU A 64 -11.53 17.01 -2.68
CA GLU A 64 -11.51 17.14 -4.15
C GLU A 64 -10.12 16.82 -4.69
N MET A 65 -9.07 17.34 -4.05
CA MET A 65 -7.69 17.02 -4.38
C MET A 65 -7.42 15.51 -4.23
N LEU A 66 -7.84 14.93 -3.11
CA LEU A 66 -7.66 13.50 -2.86
C LEU A 66 -8.44 12.63 -3.87
N TYR A 67 -9.65 13.04 -4.23
CA TYR A 67 -10.42 12.34 -5.26
C TYR A 67 -9.75 12.39 -6.64
N GLY A 68 -9.07 13.50 -6.97
CA GLY A 68 -8.21 13.57 -8.16
C GLY A 68 -7.10 12.52 -8.14
N LEU A 69 -6.50 12.31 -6.98
CA LEU A 69 -5.44 11.31 -6.78
C LEU A 69 -5.98 9.87 -6.91
N THR A 70 -7.17 9.58 -6.37
CA THR A 70 -7.82 8.26 -6.55
C THR A 70 -8.13 7.95 -8.00
N ARG A 71 -8.43 8.99 -8.83
CA ARG A 71 -8.70 8.80 -10.26
C ARG A 71 -7.48 8.24 -10.99
N ILE A 72 -6.29 8.79 -10.74
CA ILE A 72 -5.04 8.31 -11.34
C ILE A 72 -4.78 6.86 -10.90
N SER A 73 -4.87 6.59 -9.60
CA SER A 73 -4.72 5.24 -9.05
C SER A 73 -5.71 4.25 -9.65
N ALA A 74 -6.99 4.60 -9.74
CA ALA A 74 -8.03 3.72 -10.27
C ALA A 74 -7.78 3.34 -11.74
N VAL A 75 -7.33 4.29 -12.57
CA VAL A 75 -6.94 4.02 -13.97
C VAL A 75 -5.77 3.04 -14.03
N LEU A 76 -4.73 3.25 -13.23
CA LEU A 76 -3.57 2.35 -13.18
C LEU A 76 -3.93 0.97 -12.63
N MET A 77 -4.83 0.88 -11.65
CA MET A 77 -5.38 -0.39 -11.13
C MET A 77 -6.17 -1.13 -12.21
N ALA A 78 -6.97 -0.42 -13.02
CA ALA A 78 -7.68 -1.02 -14.14
C ALA A 78 -6.73 -1.56 -15.22
N VAL A 79 -5.67 -0.81 -15.55
CA VAL A 79 -4.61 -1.28 -16.46
C VAL A 79 -3.92 -2.52 -15.91
N TYR A 80 -3.57 -2.52 -14.62
CA TYR A 80 -2.97 -3.68 -13.96
C TYR A 80 -3.88 -4.90 -14.00
N PHE A 81 -5.18 -4.73 -13.71
CA PHE A 81 -6.17 -5.80 -13.77
C PHE A 81 -6.26 -6.43 -15.15
N VAL A 82 -6.32 -5.59 -16.20
CA VAL A 82 -6.37 -6.05 -17.60
C VAL A 82 -5.09 -6.78 -17.99
N LEU A 83 -3.92 -6.22 -17.66
CA LEU A 83 -2.63 -6.84 -17.99
C LEU A 83 -2.46 -8.18 -17.30
N LYS A 84 -2.78 -8.27 -16.00
CA LYS A 84 -2.67 -9.52 -15.24
C LYS A 84 -3.70 -10.56 -15.70
N GLY A 85 -4.91 -10.13 -16.02
CA GLY A 85 -5.94 -11.00 -16.60
C GLY A 85 -5.54 -11.53 -17.99
N ALA A 86 -5.05 -10.67 -18.88
CA ALA A 86 -4.58 -11.06 -20.21
C ALA A 86 -3.41 -12.05 -20.13
N ASP A 87 -2.45 -11.82 -19.23
CA ASP A 87 -1.33 -12.75 -19.00
C ASP A 87 -1.82 -14.15 -18.55
N LEU A 88 -2.81 -14.21 -17.65
CA LEU A 88 -3.44 -15.46 -17.23
C LEU A 88 -4.14 -16.20 -18.38
N VAL A 89 -4.88 -15.45 -19.21
CA VAL A 89 -5.55 -16.02 -20.40
C VAL A 89 -4.52 -16.58 -21.37
N MET A 90 -3.49 -15.79 -21.69
CA MET A 90 -2.43 -16.19 -22.63
C MET A 90 -1.66 -17.45 -22.17
N ARG A 91 -1.49 -17.63 -20.86
CA ARG A 91 -0.85 -18.80 -20.25
C ARG A 91 -1.80 -19.98 -20.03
N GLY A 92 -3.11 -19.83 -20.30
CA GLY A 92 -4.12 -20.87 -20.11
C GLY A 92 -4.37 -21.24 -18.62
N GLN A 93 -4.03 -20.36 -17.68
CA GLN A 93 -4.11 -20.63 -16.24
C GLN A 93 -5.45 -20.24 -15.60
N LEU A 94 -6.43 -19.79 -16.38
CA LEU A 94 -7.75 -19.43 -15.87
C LEU A 94 -8.45 -20.56 -15.14
N GLY A 95 -8.29 -21.80 -15.61
CA GLY A 95 -8.87 -22.99 -14.97
C GLY A 95 -8.37 -23.16 -13.54
N ASN A 96 -7.09 -22.88 -13.30
CA ASN A 96 -6.48 -23.01 -11.98
C ASN A 96 -6.99 -21.95 -11.00
N VAL A 97 -7.31 -20.74 -11.49
CA VAL A 97 -7.90 -19.67 -10.64
C VAL A 97 -9.28 -20.07 -10.15
N PHE A 98 -10.10 -20.71 -10.99
CA PHE A 98 -11.47 -21.10 -10.65
C PHE A 98 -11.60 -22.54 -10.14
N SER A 99 -10.50 -23.23 -9.85
CA SER A 99 -10.49 -24.60 -9.34
C SER A 99 -10.85 -24.74 -7.86
N PHE A 100 -11.21 -23.63 -7.17
CA PHE A 100 -11.50 -23.57 -5.74
C PHE A 100 -10.38 -24.11 -4.84
N THR A 101 -9.17 -24.09 -5.34
CA THR A 101 -7.97 -24.37 -4.52
C THR A 101 -7.65 -23.17 -3.63
N LEU A 102 -6.79 -23.39 -2.62
CA LEU A 102 -6.33 -22.31 -1.74
C LEU A 102 -5.64 -21.21 -2.56
N GLU A 103 -4.81 -21.62 -3.52
CA GLU A 103 -4.07 -20.73 -4.42
C GLU A 103 -5.03 -19.87 -5.27
N GLY A 104 -6.03 -20.47 -5.90
CA GLY A 104 -7.04 -19.77 -6.69
C GLY A 104 -7.85 -18.77 -5.86
N ASN A 105 -8.29 -19.19 -4.66
CA ASN A 105 -9.05 -18.32 -3.77
C ASN A 105 -8.23 -17.12 -3.27
N MET A 106 -6.95 -17.34 -2.92
CA MET A 106 -6.04 -16.27 -2.51
C MET A 106 -5.74 -15.30 -3.65
N PHE A 107 -5.63 -15.80 -4.88
CA PHE A 107 -5.48 -14.96 -6.06
C PHE A 107 -6.73 -14.09 -6.31
N ILE A 108 -7.93 -14.66 -6.19
CA ILE A 108 -9.18 -13.91 -6.34
C ILE A 108 -9.28 -12.82 -5.26
N LEU A 109 -8.99 -13.16 -4.01
CA LEU A 109 -9.00 -12.23 -2.89
C LEU A 109 -8.02 -11.06 -3.11
N GLU A 110 -6.81 -11.37 -3.59
CA GLU A 110 -5.80 -10.39 -3.98
C GLU A 110 -6.33 -9.41 -5.03
N MET A 111 -6.93 -9.93 -6.11
CA MET A 111 -7.44 -9.10 -7.20
C MET A 111 -8.65 -8.27 -6.79
N VAL A 112 -9.51 -8.82 -5.94
CA VAL A 112 -10.68 -8.10 -5.39
C VAL A 112 -10.22 -6.93 -4.52
N LEU A 113 -9.32 -7.15 -3.57
CA LEU A 113 -8.85 -6.10 -2.66
C LEU A 113 -7.99 -5.05 -3.37
N LEU A 114 -7.13 -5.47 -4.30
CA LEU A 114 -6.19 -4.58 -4.96
C LEU A 114 -6.82 -3.71 -6.05
N CYS A 115 -7.76 -4.26 -6.81
CA CYS A 115 -8.31 -3.61 -7.99
C CYS A 115 -9.82 -3.40 -7.91
N VAL A 116 -10.60 -4.46 -7.67
CA VAL A 116 -12.06 -4.41 -7.81
C VAL A 116 -12.69 -3.47 -6.79
N VAL A 117 -12.36 -3.63 -5.52
CA VAL A 117 -12.92 -2.81 -4.42
C VAL A 117 -12.55 -1.32 -4.60
N PRO A 118 -11.27 -0.92 -4.81
CA PRO A 118 -10.92 0.47 -5.01
C PRO A 118 -11.60 1.09 -6.24
N ILE A 119 -11.64 0.37 -7.37
CA ILE A 119 -12.29 0.87 -8.59
C ILE A 119 -13.78 1.11 -8.35
N ILE A 120 -14.48 0.17 -7.72
CA ILE A 120 -15.90 0.32 -7.38
C ILE A 120 -16.10 1.53 -6.46
N ILE A 121 -15.29 1.69 -5.41
CA ILE A 121 -15.39 2.83 -4.50
C ILE A 121 -15.18 4.14 -5.24
N HIS A 122 -14.21 4.21 -6.15
CA HIS A 122 -13.97 5.41 -6.95
C HIS A 122 -15.17 5.78 -7.84
N LEU A 123 -15.87 4.79 -8.40
CA LEU A 123 -17.03 5.01 -9.26
C LEU A 123 -18.31 5.39 -8.49
N LEU A 124 -18.39 5.03 -7.22
CA LEU A 124 -19.55 5.33 -6.36
C LEU A 124 -19.47 6.77 -5.82
N PRO A 125 -20.62 7.43 -5.57
CA PRO A 125 -20.65 8.74 -4.90
C PRO A 125 -19.96 8.74 -3.54
N PHE A 126 -19.95 7.59 -2.86
CA PHE A 126 -19.25 7.36 -1.60
C PHE A 126 -17.74 7.63 -1.70
N GLY A 127 -17.12 7.36 -2.85
CA GLY A 127 -15.69 7.62 -3.09
C GLY A 127 -15.26 9.10 -2.99
N LYS A 128 -16.20 10.03 -2.99
CA LYS A 128 -15.94 11.46 -2.77
C LYS A 128 -15.96 11.85 -1.30
N THR A 129 -16.40 10.96 -0.42
CA THR A 129 -16.42 11.20 1.02
C THR A 129 -15.08 10.83 1.66
N GLN A 130 -14.75 11.44 2.79
CA GLN A 130 -13.54 11.13 3.55
C GLN A 130 -13.45 9.64 3.91
N GLY A 131 -14.57 9.03 4.30
CA GLY A 131 -14.63 7.58 4.60
C GLY A 131 -14.38 6.73 3.35
N GLY A 132 -14.93 7.10 2.19
CA GLY A 132 -14.71 6.41 0.92
C GLY A 132 -13.26 6.48 0.46
N LEU A 133 -12.61 7.64 0.61
CA LEU A 133 -11.19 7.83 0.31
C LEU A 133 -10.29 6.97 1.22
N LEU A 134 -10.61 6.88 2.52
CA LEU A 134 -9.90 5.97 3.44
C LEU A 134 -10.06 4.51 3.05
N VAL A 135 -11.27 4.07 2.74
CA VAL A 135 -11.51 2.67 2.33
C VAL A 135 -10.82 2.37 1.01
N PHE A 136 -10.80 3.31 0.06
CA PHE A 136 -10.03 3.19 -1.19
C PHE A 136 -8.54 2.96 -0.89
N GLY A 137 -7.93 3.81 -0.08
CA GLY A 137 -6.52 3.73 0.27
C GLY A 137 -6.17 2.44 1.01
N LEU A 138 -6.95 2.10 2.06
CA LEU A 138 -6.74 0.89 2.85
C LEU A 138 -6.90 -0.38 2.03
N SER A 139 -7.91 -0.44 1.16
CA SER A 139 -8.13 -1.60 0.28
C SER A 139 -6.95 -1.79 -0.68
N GLY A 140 -6.48 -0.72 -1.35
CA GLY A 140 -5.32 -0.79 -2.23
C GLY A 140 -4.04 -1.21 -1.51
N MET A 141 -3.78 -0.66 -0.33
CA MET A 141 -2.62 -1.02 0.49
C MET A 141 -2.68 -2.49 0.96
N CYS A 142 -3.81 -2.93 1.52
CA CYS A 142 -4.00 -4.31 1.95
C CYS A 142 -3.90 -5.28 0.78
N GLY A 143 -4.47 -4.92 -0.38
CA GLY A 143 -4.37 -5.71 -1.60
C GLY A 143 -2.92 -5.88 -2.07
N LEU A 144 -2.09 -4.82 -2.03
CA LEU A 144 -0.67 -4.92 -2.35
C LEU A 144 0.07 -5.84 -1.38
N ILE A 145 -0.15 -5.66 -0.08
CA ILE A 145 0.47 -6.52 0.94
C ILE A 145 0.12 -7.98 0.66
N LEU A 146 -1.16 -8.26 0.40
CA LEU A 146 -1.62 -9.62 0.08
C LEU A 146 -0.96 -10.16 -1.20
N THR A 147 -0.82 -9.34 -2.25
CA THR A 147 -0.11 -9.72 -3.49
C THR A 147 1.32 -10.15 -3.19
N ARG A 148 2.04 -9.39 -2.36
CA ARG A 148 3.43 -9.73 -2.00
C ARG A 148 3.51 -11.01 -1.16
N LEU A 149 2.62 -11.15 -0.19
CA LEU A 149 2.55 -12.35 0.64
C LEU A 149 2.16 -13.58 -0.18
N ASN A 150 1.22 -13.46 -1.11
CA ASN A 150 0.80 -14.57 -1.97
C ASN A 150 1.93 -15.10 -2.85
N VAL A 151 2.75 -14.23 -3.43
CA VAL A 151 3.89 -14.67 -4.24
C VAL A 151 4.87 -15.48 -3.39
N VAL A 152 5.13 -15.07 -2.15
CA VAL A 152 6.11 -15.73 -1.27
C VAL A 152 5.52 -16.96 -0.59
N PHE A 153 4.36 -16.84 0.06
CA PHE A 153 3.77 -17.91 0.87
C PHE A 153 2.95 -18.87 0.02
N THR A 154 1.92 -18.35 -0.65
CA THR A 154 0.97 -19.17 -1.40
C THR A 154 1.62 -19.73 -2.67
N GLY A 155 2.35 -18.90 -3.41
CA GLY A 155 2.97 -19.29 -4.68
C GLY A 155 4.12 -20.30 -4.54
N MET A 156 4.77 -20.35 -3.37
CA MET A 156 5.85 -21.33 -3.12
C MET A 156 5.40 -22.52 -2.27
N SER A 157 4.16 -22.54 -1.76
CA SER A 157 3.64 -23.54 -0.83
C SER A 157 3.73 -24.97 -1.39
N ALA A 158 3.32 -25.16 -2.64
CA ALA A 158 3.33 -26.46 -3.30
C ALA A 158 4.76 -27.03 -3.46
N HIS A 159 5.72 -26.17 -3.81
CA HIS A 159 7.13 -26.57 -3.92
C HIS A 159 7.71 -26.98 -2.57
N ILE A 160 7.44 -26.21 -1.51
CA ILE A 160 7.94 -26.49 -0.16
C ILE A 160 7.31 -27.76 0.39
N ALA A 161 6.01 -27.99 0.15
CA ALA A 161 5.33 -29.22 0.52
C ALA A 161 5.93 -30.43 -0.19
N SER A 162 6.34 -30.34 -1.47
CA SER A 162 7.01 -31.41 -2.19
C SER A 162 8.38 -31.80 -1.61
N LEU A 163 9.02 -30.88 -0.88
CA LEU A 163 10.28 -31.11 -0.16
C LEU A 163 10.06 -31.64 1.28
N GLY A 164 8.80 -31.91 1.67
CA GLY A 164 8.45 -32.39 3.01
C GLY A 164 8.45 -31.31 4.10
N GLY A 165 8.53 -30.02 3.71
CA GLY A 165 8.47 -28.89 4.59
C GLY A 165 7.07 -28.27 4.70
N SER A 166 6.82 -27.53 5.78
CA SER A 166 5.71 -26.58 5.87
C SER A 166 6.31 -25.17 6.05
N PHE A 167 5.95 -24.26 5.16
CA PHE A 167 6.42 -22.87 5.26
C PHE A 167 5.41 -22.04 6.04
N PHE A 168 5.56 -22.06 7.33
CA PHE A 168 4.95 -21.05 8.19
C PHE A 168 6.08 -20.36 8.95
N PRO A 169 6.11 -19.00 8.97
CA PRO A 169 7.18 -18.28 9.66
C PRO A 169 7.24 -18.70 11.13
N SER A 170 8.43 -18.91 11.64
CA SER A 170 8.62 -19.19 13.05
C SER A 170 8.20 -17.97 13.88
N PHE A 171 7.83 -18.21 15.16
CA PHE A 171 7.47 -17.11 16.06
C PHE A 171 8.56 -16.03 16.14
N MET A 172 9.83 -16.43 16.12
CA MET A 172 10.97 -15.51 16.14
C MET A 172 11.08 -14.65 14.88
N GLU A 173 10.75 -15.20 13.72
CA GLU A 173 10.73 -14.44 12.45
C GLU A 173 9.62 -13.40 12.44
N ILE A 174 8.44 -13.74 12.93
CA ILE A 174 7.32 -12.80 13.06
C ILE A 174 7.68 -11.66 14.02
N VAL A 175 8.19 -12.00 15.21
CA VAL A 175 8.57 -11.00 16.21
C VAL A 175 9.70 -10.09 15.71
N SER A 176 10.71 -10.65 15.05
CA SER A 176 11.81 -9.88 14.47
C SER A 176 11.32 -8.91 13.40
N THR A 177 10.41 -9.35 12.53
CA THR A 177 9.81 -8.52 11.49
C THR A 177 9.00 -7.37 12.09
N ILE A 178 8.13 -7.66 13.05
CA ILE A 178 7.35 -6.63 13.77
C ILE A 178 8.30 -5.66 14.49
N GLY A 179 9.35 -6.16 15.15
CA GLY A 179 10.35 -5.34 15.81
C GLY A 179 11.05 -4.36 14.88
N LEU A 180 11.42 -4.80 13.68
CA LEU A 180 12.01 -3.92 12.65
C LEU A 180 11.03 -2.84 12.18
N PHE A 181 9.75 -3.18 11.98
CA PHE A 181 8.74 -2.19 11.64
C PHE A 181 8.53 -1.17 12.76
N CYS A 182 8.46 -1.62 14.01
CA CYS A 182 8.37 -0.73 15.17
C CYS A 182 9.59 0.20 15.28
N LEU A 183 10.80 -0.32 15.04
CA LEU A 183 12.03 0.47 15.05
C LEU A 183 12.02 1.54 13.96
N ALA A 184 11.61 1.18 12.73
CA ALA A 184 11.48 2.12 11.62
C ALA A 184 10.44 3.21 11.93
N PHE A 185 9.31 2.83 12.54
CA PHE A 185 8.26 3.77 12.94
C PHE A 185 8.73 4.72 14.05
N LEU A 186 9.45 4.21 15.04
CA LEU A 186 10.06 5.04 16.09
C LEU A 186 11.08 6.02 15.51
N ALA A 187 11.92 5.57 14.57
CA ALA A 187 12.86 6.45 13.88
C ALA A 187 12.13 7.56 13.10
N PHE A 188 11.03 7.21 12.42
CA PHE A 188 10.19 8.18 11.73
C PHE A 188 9.59 9.21 12.71
N LEU A 189 9.02 8.77 13.82
CA LEU A 189 8.48 9.67 14.85
C LEU A 189 9.58 10.58 15.41
N TYR A 190 10.74 10.03 15.73
CA TYR A 190 11.86 10.82 16.23
C TYR A 190 12.30 11.90 15.24
N ILE A 191 12.35 11.57 13.95
CA ILE A 191 12.71 12.51 12.89
C ILE A 191 11.62 13.61 12.76
N THR A 192 10.36 13.25 12.75
CA THR A 192 9.26 14.22 12.62
C THR A 192 9.13 15.16 13.82
N GLU A 193 9.47 14.70 15.03
CA GLU A 193 9.43 15.53 16.24
C GLU A 193 10.65 16.45 16.38
N ASN A 194 11.84 15.99 15.96
CA ASN A 194 13.08 16.75 16.18
C ASN A 194 13.51 17.61 14.99
N PHE A 195 12.94 17.38 13.81
CA PHE A 195 13.25 18.17 12.62
C PHE A 195 12.02 18.94 12.14
N PRO A 196 12.16 20.23 11.80
CA PRO A 196 11.06 21.10 11.42
C PRO A 196 10.56 20.80 10.00
N PHE A 197 9.97 19.64 9.76
CA PHE A 197 9.39 19.28 8.46
C PHE A 197 8.06 19.99 8.17
N PHE A 198 7.37 20.46 9.21
CA PHE A 198 6.07 21.15 9.12
C PHE A 198 6.20 22.65 9.34
N TYR A 199 7.25 23.30 8.83
CA TYR A 199 7.33 24.74 8.82
C TYR A 199 6.20 25.32 7.98
N GLY A 200 5.27 26.02 8.63
CA GLY A 200 4.16 26.72 7.96
C GLY A 200 2.77 26.14 8.21
N VAL A 201 2.58 25.29 9.23
CA VAL A 201 1.22 24.97 9.70
C VAL A 201 0.61 26.23 10.32
N PRO A 202 -0.57 26.73 9.84
CA PRO A 202 -1.17 27.99 10.30
C PRO A 202 -1.39 28.11 11.82
N GLY A 203 -1.42 26.98 12.54
CA GLY A 203 -1.58 26.98 14.01
C GLY A 203 -0.33 27.37 14.81
N ASP A 204 0.87 27.22 14.25
CA ASP A 204 2.12 27.51 14.97
C ASP A 204 2.48 29.01 14.92
N ALA A 205 2.05 29.73 13.88
CA ALA A 205 2.23 31.17 13.77
C ALA A 205 1.26 31.93 14.68
N ASP A 206 0.01 31.47 14.76
CA ASP A 206 -1.02 32.10 15.61
C ASP A 206 -0.74 31.87 17.09
N SER A 207 -0.26 30.67 17.50
CA SER A 207 0.09 30.40 18.89
C SER A 207 1.32 31.17 19.35
N LYS A 208 2.31 31.40 18.47
CA LYS A 208 3.49 32.20 18.80
C LYS A 208 3.14 33.69 18.86
N ALA A 209 2.26 34.15 17.98
CA ALA A 209 1.78 35.54 18.02
C ALA A 209 0.93 35.81 19.28
N GLU A 210 0.11 34.85 19.74
CA GLU A 210 -0.63 34.97 21.01
C GLU A 210 0.30 35.00 22.21
N VAL A 211 1.34 34.15 22.26
CA VAL A 211 2.31 34.13 23.34
C VAL A 211 3.18 35.38 23.36
N GLU A 212 3.59 35.92 22.21
CA GLU A 212 4.35 37.16 22.14
C GLU A 212 3.49 38.39 22.56
N THR A 213 2.25 38.43 22.14
CA THR A 213 1.33 39.52 22.57
C THR A 213 1.00 39.45 24.05
N GLU A 214 0.86 38.27 24.62
CA GLU A 214 0.65 38.09 26.07
C GLU A 214 1.89 38.45 26.88
N HIS A 215 3.08 38.18 26.36
CA HIS A 215 4.36 38.56 26.97
C HIS A 215 4.59 40.10 26.93
N GLU A 216 4.29 40.74 25.79
CA GLU A 216 4.38 42.19 25.66
C GLU A 216 3.34 42.91 26.55
N PHE A 217 2.11 42.38 26.64
CA PHE A 217 1.09 42.91 27.51
C PHE A 217 1.46 42.82 28.99
N ASN A 218 2.05 41.72 29.42
CA ASN A 218 2.51 41.52 30.80
C ASN A 218 3.73 42.39 31.15
N GLN A 219 4.59 42.73 30.19
CA GLN A 219 5.71 43.66 30.38
C GLN A 219 5.27 45.11 30.43
N ALA A 220 4.15 45.48 29.80
CA ALA A 220 3.64 46.83 29.81
C ALA A 220 2.86 47.20 31.09
N ILE A 221 2.51 46.20 31.92
CA ILE A 221 1.76 46.36 33.18
C ILE A 221 2.69 46.38 34.41
N MET A 222 3.95 46.00 34.27
CA MET A 222 4.96 46.05 35.32
C MET A 222 5.82 47.30 35.21
#